data_ad46fd0ed3d10f7fdb8c68ec12e4232d
#
_entry.id   ad46fd0ed3d10f7fdb8c68ec12e4232d
#
_cell.length_a   1.000
_cell.length_b   1.000
_cell.length_c   1.000
_cell.angle_alpha   90.00
_cell.angle_beta   90.00
_cell.angle_gamma   90.00
#
_symmetry.space_group_name_H-M   'P 1'
#
loop_
_entity.id
_entity.type
_entity.pdbx_description
1 polymer ?
#
loop_
_entity_poly.entity_id
_entity_poly.type
_entity_poly.pdbx_seq_one_letter_code
_entity_poly.pdbx_strand_id
1 'polypeptide(L)' 'MKPSTKNKIDGTVHELKGKVKETAGQVTNDPKLASEGRAEKIAGKVQKKVGQIEKVLGK' A
#
# COMPACT_ATOMS: atom_id res chain seq x y z
N MET A 1 6.12 11.00 15.89
CA MET A 1 6.49 10.60 14.53
C MET A 1 5.97 11.64 13.53
N LYS A 2 6.79 12.02 12.57
CA LYS A 2 6.36 12.99 11.55
C LYS A 2 5.27 12.38 10.66
N PRO A 3 4.26 13.16 10.22
CA PRO A 3 3.21 12.63 9.35
C PRO A 3 3.75 11.99 8.06
N SER A 4 4.79 12.55 7.47
CA SER A 4 5.39 11.98 6.26
C SER A 4 5.98 10.60 6.50
N THR A 5 6.65 10.40 7.64
CA THR A 5 7.21 9.10 7.99
C THR A 5 6.09 8.09 8.25
N LYS A 6 5.04 8.51 8.96
CA LYS A 6 3.89 7.65 9.22
C LYS A 6 3.23 7.23 7.92
N ASN A 7 3.02 8.16 6.99
CA ASN A 7 2.41 7.83 5.70
C ASN A 7 3.24 6.84 4.90
N LYS A 8 4.58 6.97 4.95
CA LYS A 8 5.46 6.02 4.27
C LYS A 8 5.34 4.61 4.87
N ILE A 9 5.34 4.53 6.21
CA ILE A 9 5.24 3.24 6.90
C ILE A 9 3.89 2.61 6.64
N ASP A 10 2.81 3.38 6.81
CA ASP A 10 1.45 2.88 6.61
C ASP A 10 1.24 2.45 5.15
N GLY A 11 1.76 3.24 4.21
CA GLY A 11 1.68 2.91 2.79
C GLY A 11 2.41 1.62 2.46
N THR A 12 3.60 1.42 3.03
CA THR A 12 4.35 0.19 2.82
C THR A 12 3.62 -1.01 3.39
N VAL A 13 3.02 -0.89 4.58
CA VAL A 13 2.24 -1.97 5.18
C VAL A 13 1.04 -2.32 4.31
N HIS A 14 0.30 -1.31 3.83
CA HIS A 14 -0.84 -1.54 2.94
C HIS A 14 -0.41 -2.20 1.63
N GLU A 15 0.70 -1.76 1.08
CA GLU A 15 1.24 -2.33 -0.15
C GLU A 15 1.57 -3.81 0.04
N LEU A 16 2.22 -4.16 1.15
CA LEU A 16 2.57 -5.54 1.45
C LEU A 16 1.32 -6.39 1.68
N LYS A 17 0.34 -5.88 2.41
CA LYS A 17 -0.92 -6.59 2.62
C LYS A 17 -1.63 -6.84 1.29
N GLY A 18 -1.66 -5.83 0.44
CA GLY A 18 -2.28 -5.96 -0.87
C GLY A 18 -1.59 -7.01 -1.72
N LYS A 19 -0.25 -7.04 -1.69
CA LYS A 19 0.52 -8.02 -2.43
C LYS A 19 0.23 -9.45 -1.95
N VAL A 20 0.13 -9.64 -0.64
CA VAL A 20 -0.19 -10.95 -0.05
C VAL A 20 -1.59 -11.39 -0.49
N LYS A 21 -2.58 -10.48 -0.41
CA LYS A 21 -3.94 -10.78 -0.83
C LYS A 21 -4.02 -11.10 -2.33
N GLU A 22 -3.32 -10.32 -3.15
CA GLU A 22 -3.30 -10.54 -4.59
C GLU A 22 -2.71 -11.92 -4.90
N THR A 23 -1.58 -12.26 -4.28
CA THR A 23 -0.93 -13.54 -4.49
C THR A 23 -1.82 -14.69 -4.00
N ALA A 24 -2.41 -14.55 -2.81
CA ALA A 24 -3.32 -15.56 -2.27
C ALA A 24 -4.53 -15.74 -3.18
N GLY A 25 -5.08 -14.65 -3.71
CA GLY A 25 -6.21 -14.72 -4.63
C GLY A 25 -5.86 -15.44 -5.92
N GLN A 26 -4.66 -15.23 -6.45
CA GLN A 26 -4.20 -15.92 -7.64
C GLN A 26 -3.98 -17.41 -7.40
N VAL A 27 -3.36 -17.76 -6.26
CA VAL A 27 -3.09 -19.15 -5.92
C VAL A 27 -4.37 -19.93 -5.66
N THR A 28 -5.35 -19.32 -4.98
CA THR A 28 -6.64 -19.97 -4.68
C THR A 28 -7.66 -19.79 -5.78
N ASN A 29 -7.28 -19.09 -6.86
CA ASN A 29 -8.18 -18.80 -7.98
C ASN A 29 -9.41 -18.01 -7.55
N ASP A 30 -9.19 -17.02 -6.66
CA ASP A 30 -10.23 -16.14 -6.16
C ASP A 30 -10.04 -14.75 -6.74
N PRO A 31 -10.74 -14.40 -7.83
CA PRO A 31 -10.54 -13.11 -8.50
C PRO A 31 -10.95 -11.92 -7.63
N LYS A 32 -11.90 -12.09 -6.72
CA LYS A 32 -12.31 -11.01 -5.83
C LYS A 32 -11.19 -10.67 -4.86
N LEU A 33 -10.58 -11.69 -4.26
CA LEU A 33 -9.47 -11.48 -3.33
C LEU A 33 -8.27 -10.86 -4.04
N ALA A 34 -7.97 -11.33 -5.25
CA ALA A 34 -6.88 -10.78 -6.05
C ALA A 34 -7.12 -9.30 -6.38
N SER A 35 -8.35 -8.94 -6.75
CA SER A 35 -8.73 -7.56 -7.02
C SER A 35 -8.61 -6.67 -5.78
N GLU A 36 -9.08 -7.17 -4.65
CA GLU A 36 -8.98 -6.42 -3.39
C GLU A 36 -7.53 -6.19 -3.00
N GLY A 37 -6.68 -7.21 -3.15
CA GLY A 37 -5.27 -7.10 -2.86
C GLY A 37 -4.58 -6.09 -3.77
N ARG A 38 -4.93 -6.09 -5.07
CA ARG A 38 -4.38 -5.13 -6.02
C ARG A 38 -4.77 -3.71 -5.67
N ALA A 39 -6.04 -3.48 -5.31
CA ALA A 39 -6.52 -2.16 -4.93
C ALA A 39 -5.81 -1.67 -3.67
N GLU A 40 -5.63 -2.53 -2.69
CA GLU A 40 -4.94 -2.18 -1.45
C GLU A 40 -3.46 -1.88 -1.70
N LYS A 41 -2.82 -2.64 -2.59
CA LYS A 41 -1.43 -2.42 -2.97
C LYS A 41 -1.26 -1.04 -3.62
N ILE A 42 -2.16 -0.68 -4.52
CA ILE A 42 -2.14 0.62 -5.19
C ILE A 42 -2.36 1.74 -4.18
N ALA A 43 -3.34 1.58 -3.30
CA ALA A 43 -3.61 2.57 -2.24
C ALA A 43 -2.38 2.77 -1.36
N GLY A 44 -1.68 1.69 -1.01
CA GLY A 44 -0.46 1.78 -0.22
C GLY A 44 0.65 2.53 -0.94
N LYS A 45 0.79 2.31 -2.25
CA LYS A 45 1.79 3.05 -3.05
C LYS A 45 1.49 4.54 -3.10
N VAL A 46 0.21 4.90 -3.26
CA VAL A 46 -0.20 6.30 -3.27
C VAL A 46 0.10 6.95 -1.92
N GLN A 47 -0.24 6.28 -0.83
CA GLN A 47 0.02 6.80 0.51
C GLN A 47 1.52 6.99 0.76
N LYS A 48 2.34 6.05 0.30
CA LYS A 48 3.79 6.14 0.44
C LYS A 48 4.34 7.33 -0.33
N LYS A 49 3.84 7.58 -1.54
CA LYS A 49 4.27 8.72 -2.36
C LYS A 49 3.87 10.04 -1.71
N VAL A 50 2.68 10.13 -1.13
CA VAL A 50 2.25 11.32 -0.40
C VAL A 50 3.21 11.60 0.75
N GLY A 51 3.60 10.56 1.50
CA GLY A 51 4.58 10.72 2.57
C GLY A 51 5.92 11.23 2.06
N GLN A 52 6.38 10.75 0.91
CA GLN A 52 7.64 11.22 0.31
C GLN A 52 7.55 12.68 -0.11
N ILE A 53 6.43 13.08 -0.70
CA ILE A 53 6.22 14.48 -1.10
C ILE A 53 6.23 15.39 0.13
N GLU A 54 5.55 15.00 1.18
CA GLU A 54 5.55 15.76 2.43
C GLU A 54 6.97 15.92 2.99
N LYS A 55 7.78 14.88 2.90
CA LYS A 55 9.17 14.92 3.36
C LYS A 55 9.99 15.91 2.53
N VAL A 56 9.80 15.93 1.22
CA VAL A 56 10.50 16.86 0.32
C VAL A 56 10.11 18.30 0.64
N LEU A 57 8.84 18.54 0.98
CA LEU A 57 8.35 19.87 1.35
C LEU A 57 8.71 20.25 2.78
N GLY A 58 9.36 19.38 3.54
CA GLY A 58 9.77 19.67 4.90
C GLY A 58 8.67 19.53 5.94
N LYS A 59 7.65 18.78 5.63
CA LYS A 59 6.52 18.57 6.55
C LYS A 59 6.60 17.25 7.29
#